data_c398c530e249a9040fd36f4b7f7c1806
#
_entry.id   c398c530e249a9040fd36f4b7f7c1806
#
_cell.length_a   1.000
_cell.length_b   1.000
_cell.length_c   1.000
_cell.angle_alpha   90.00
_cell.angle_beta   90.00
_cell.angle_gamma   90.00
#
_symmetry.space_group_name_H-M   'P 1'
#
loop_
_entity.id
_entity.type
_entity.pdbx_description
1 polymer ?
#
loop_
_entity_poly.entity_id
_entity_poly.type
_entity_poly.pdbx_seq_one_letter_code
_entity_poly.pdbx_strand_id
1 'polypeptide(L)'
;MKRLIKILALAAVLAVAYTAESAAQHTIAVTGGTGFATARPYPSQEMRSIWGTYQAGFSWRYYSMPRFVACFGIDVELLQRGYSFAPYSYLYEKKKEYKYYTRKINSIVIPIVWQPHFYLFKKHLRVYLEAAPTFSINLSSKFYNEEEYIYAYVSDSEPAQPHKAIKEGKYHFRRERDNRFMYGLRGGAGFDLLFGQIEFGVRAMYDFGYSDILRNRNKYYSNNLDGVERPGENPFMLTPLRSPLDNLTISVKLGFRIGKDGFAEWNWKRPPFPKQKEVFKYTL
;
A
#
# COMPACT_ATOMS: atom_id res chain seq x y z
N MET A 1 -12.09 23.46 -5.51
CA MET A 1 -11.18 22.33 -5.78
C MET A 1 -10.24 22.53 -6.96
N LYS A 2 -10.70 22.80 -8.20
CA LYS A 2 -9.81 22.97 -9.38
C LYS A 2 -8.73 24.05 -9.25
N ARG A 3 -9.00 25.18 -8.58
CA ARG A 3 -8.00 26.25 -8.33
C ARG A 3 -6.94 25.83 -7.32
N LEU A 4 -7.30 25.11 -6.27
CA LEU A 4 -6.37 24.63 -5.24
C LEU A 4 -5.36 23.61 -5.82
N ILE A 5 -5.84 22.71 -6.68
CA ILE A 5 -5.00 21.73 -7.39
C ILE A 5 -3.99 22.45 -8.31
N LYS A 6 -4.41 23.49 -9.02
CA LYS A 6 -3.50 24.29 -9.87
C LYS A 6 -2.43 25.02 -9.05
N ILE A 7 -2.80 25.58 -7.89
CA ILE A 7 -1.86 26.27 -7.00
C ILE A 7 -0.88 25.27 -6.41
N LEU A 8 -1.33 24.12 -5.96
CA LEU A 8 -0.46 23.05 -5.46
C LEU A 8 0.48 22.50 -6.54
N ALA A 9 -0.01 22.30 -7.75
CA ALA A 9 0.82 21.90 -8.89
C ALA A 9 1.86 22.97 -9.24
N LEU A 10 1.49 24.24 -9.26
CA LEU A 10 2.42 25.34 -9.50
C LEU A 10 3.46 25.49 -8.40
N ALA A 11 3.06 25.36 -7.13
CA ALA A 11 3.96 25.38 -5.99
C ALA A 11 4.95 24.21 -6.01
N ALA A 12 4.50 23.00 -6.41
CA ALA A 12 5.37 21.85 -6.59
C ALA A 12 6.40 22.08 -7.73
N VAL A 13 5.98 22.65 -8.87
CA VAL A 13 6.87 22.99 -9.97
C VAL A 13 7.89 24.07 -9.57
N LEU A 14 7.47 25.10 -8.84
CA LEU A 14 8.37 26.16 -8.34
C LEU A 14 9.35 25.61 -7.28
N ALA A 15 8.91 24.75 -6.38
CA ALA A 15 9.79 24.09 -5.41
C ALA A 15 10.87 23.24 -6.12
N VAL A 16 10.51 22.52 -7.17
CA VAL A 16 11.45 21.73 -8.00
C VAL A 16 12.43 22.63 -8.74
N ALA A 17 11.98 23.77 -9.30
CA ALA A 17 12.85 24.70 -9.99
C ALA A 17 13.87 25.37 -9.06
N TYR A 18 13.49 25.65 -7.81
CA TYR A 18 14.38 26.30 -6.82
C TYR A 18 15.49 25.36 -6.32
N THR A 19 15.32 24.05 -6.43
CA THR A 19 16.32 23.05 -5.98
C THR A 19 17.37 22.72 -7.04
N ALA A 20 17.30 23.31 -8.23
CA ALA A 20 18.20 22.99 -9.35
C ALA A 20 19.68 23.37 -9.12
N GLU A 21 19.98 24.25 -8.17
CA GLU A 21 21.34 24.64 -7.81
C GLU A 21 21.99 23.79 -6.71
N SER A 22 21.21 22.92 -6.07
CA SER A 22 21.70 22.05 -5.00
C SER A 22 22.59 20.94 -5.55
N ALA A 23 23.66 20.61 -4.84
CA ALA A 23 24.49 19.43 -5.10
C ALA A 23 23.73 18.10 -4.88
N ALA A 24 22.50 18.17 -4.41
CA ALA A 24 21.60 17.06 -4.16
C ALA A 24 20.82 16.70 -5.42
N GLN A 25 20.61 15.42 -5.61
CA GLN A 25 19.78 14.88 -6.69
C GLN A 25 18.36 14.60 -6.19
N HIS A 26 17.40 15.08 -6.94
CA HIS A 26 15.99 14.76 -6.72
C HIS A 26 15.48 13.84 -7.81
N THR A 27 14.63 12.90 -7.44
CA THR A 27 13.89 12.08 -8.42
C THR A 27 12.40 12.25 -8.18
N ILE A 28 11.68 12.52 -9.25
CA ILE A 28 10.20 12.51 -9.26
C ILE A 28 9.81 11.36 -10.16
N ALA A 29 8.90 10.50 -9.68
CA ALA A 29 8.47 9.36 -10.44
C ALA A 29 6.95 9.12 -10.31
N VAL A 30 6.41 8.45 -11.32
CA VAL A 30 5.09 7.85 -11.29
C VAL A 30 5.25 6.35 -11.09
N THR A 31 4.32 5.77 -10.34
CA THR A 31 4.29 4.34 -10.06
C THR A 31 2.93 3.76 -10.38
N GLY A 32 2.92 2.53 -10.85
CA GLY A 32 1.68 1.80 -11.10
C GLY A 32 1.91 0.30 -10.95
N GLY A 33 0.94 -0.39 -10.40
CA GLY A 33 1.11 -1.81 -10.12
C GLY A 33 -0.15 -2.53 -9.68
N THR A 34 0.05 -3.78 -9.36
CA THR A 34 -0.98 -4.68 -8.87
C THR A 34 -0.49 -5.44 -7.65
N GLY A 35 -1.41 -6.07 -6.93
CA GLY A 35 -1.01 -6.81 -5.74
C GLY A 35 -2.10 -7.70 -5.17
N PHE A 36 -1.86 -8.08 -3.90
CA PHE A 36 -2.71 -8.93 -3.10
C PHE A 36 -3.04 -8.23 -1.80
N ALA A 37 -4.27 -8.29 -1.38
CA ALA A 37 -4.70 -7.70 -0.12
C ALA A 37 -5.39 -8.75 0.76
N THR A 38 -5.18 -8.63 2.05
CA THR A 38 -5.84 -9.47 3.07
C THR A 38 -6.05 -8.68 4.36
N ALA A 39 -6.78 -9.25 5.30
CA ALA A 39 -6.85 -8.76 6.67
C ALA A 39 -6.31 -9.82 7.63
N ARG A 40 -5.79 -9.39 8.78
CA ARG A 40 -5.36 -10.24 9.89
C ARG A 40 -6.29 -10.06 11.09
N PRO A 41 -7.48 -10.64 11.09
CA PRO A 41 -8.38 -10.52 12.23
C PRO A 41 -7.85 -11.29 13.45
N TYR A 42 -8.20 -10.78 14.64
CA TYR A 42 -8.00 -11.51 15.88
C TYR A 42 -9.31 -11.48 16.68
N PRO A 43 -9.89 -12.58 17.13
CA PRO A 43 -9.44 -13.96 16.87
C PRO A 43 -9.34 -14.30 15.39
N SER A 44 -8.47 -15.25 15.08
CA SER A 44 -8.22 -15.67 13.70
C SER A 44 -9.50 -16.16 13.03
N GLN A 45 -9.75 -15.70 11.84
CA GLN A 45 -10.85 -16.12 10.97
C GLN A 45 -10.25 -16.59 9.65
N GLU A 46 -10.97 -17.48 8.98
CA GLU A 46 -10.54 -17.99 7.69
C GLU A 46 -10.67 -16.91 6.62
N MET A 47 -9.54 -16.46 6.10
CA MET A 47 -9.45 -15.34 5.16
C MET A 47 -8.86 -15.78 3.84
N ARG A 48 -9.36 -15.20 2.75
CA ARG A 48 -8.77 -15.31 1.41
C ARG A 48 -8.15 -13.99 0.99
N SER A 49 -7.00 -14.06 0.35
CA SER A 49 -6.40 -12.88 -0.26
C SER A 49 -7.17 -12.45 -1.49
N ILE A 50 -7.36 -11.16 -1.65
CA ILE A 50 -7.91 -10.57 -2.87
C ILE A 50 -6.76 -10.32 -3.84
N TRP A 51 -6.85 -10.90 -5.02
CA TRP A 51 -5.90 -10.73 -6.11
C TRP A 51 -6.30 -9.56 -7.01
N GLY A 52 -5.32 -8.97 -7.68
CA GLY A 52 -5.57 -7.91 -8.66
C GLY A 52 -6.00 -6.58 -8.04
N THR A 53 -5.56 -6.29 -6.82
CA THR A 53 -5.66 -4.93 -6.26
C THR A 53 -4.73 -4.01 -7.03
N TYR A 54 -5.14 -2.75 -7.23
CA TYR A 54 -4.33 -1.79 -7.97
C TYR A 54 -3.60 -0.81 -7.03
N GLN A 55 -2.46 -0.34 -7.51
CA GLN A 55 -1.69 0.75 -6.92
C GLN A 55 -1.30 1.72 -8.03
N ALA A 56 -1.46 3.02 -7.77
CA ALA A 56 -0.96 4.08 -8.63
C ALA A 56 -0.55 5.28 -7.77
N GLY A 57 0.54 5.94 -8.12
CA GLY A 57 1.00 7.05 -7.29
C GLY A 57 2.15 7.85 -7.86
N PHE A 58 2.50 8.86 -7.08
CA PHE A 58 3.67 9.71 -7.30
C PHE A 58 4.66 9.47 -6.20
N SER A 59 5.95 9.50 -6.55
CA SER A 59 7.04 9.39 -5.60
C SER A 59 8.03 10.52 -5.79
N TRP A 60 8.53 11.04 -4.66
CA TRP A 60 9.63 11.98 -4.64
C TRP A 60 10.75 11.41 -3.76
N ARG A 61 12.00 11.45 -4.28
CA ARG A 61 13.19 10.99 -3.57
C ARG A 61 14.22 12.08 -3.54
N TYR A 62 14.86 12.22 -2.41
CA TYR A 62 15.99 13.12 -2.17
C TYR A 62 17.23 12.28 -1.89
N TYR A 63 18.20 12.38 -2.78
CA TYR A 63 19.51 11.75 -2.66
C TYR A 63 20.49 12.78 -2.12
N SER A 64 20.80 12.70 -0.82
CA SER A 64 21.79 13.57 -0.23
C SER A 64 23.18 13.03 -0.57
N MET A 65 24.17 13.86 -0.50
CA MET A 65 25.61 13.71 -0.76
C MET A 65 26.20 12.29 -0.95
N PRO A 66 27.32 12.16 -1.69
CA PRO A 66 27.94 10.89 -2.13
C PRO A 66 28.40 9.93 -1.01
N ARG A 67 28.35 10.36 0.24
CA ARG A 67 28.72 9.55 1.42
C ARG A 67 27.55 8.76 2.03
N PHE A 68 26.31 9.09 1.69
CA PHE A 68 25.12 8.42 2.22
C PHE A 68 24.59 7.42 1.19
N VAL A 69 24.66 6.15 1.54
CA VAL A 69 24.15 5.04 0.70
C VAL A 69 22.63 4.89 0.89
N ALA A 70 21.94 5.97 1.18
CA ALA A 70 20.49 5.96 1.36
C ALA A 70 19.87 7.27 0.86
N CYS A 71 18.63 7.18 0.40
CA CYS A 71 17.80 8.35 0.13
C CYS A 71 16.57 8.38 1.04
N PHE A 72 15.99 9.56 1.16
CA PHE A 72 14.73 9.78 1.82
C PHE A 72 13.69 10.24 0.81
N GLY A 73 12.43 9.98 1.08
CA GLY A 73 11.37 10.42 0.19
C GLY A 73 9.99 10.29 0.76
N ILE A 74 9.03 10.75 -0.02
CA ILE A 74 7.60 10.68 0.28
C ILE A 74 6.88 10.20 -0.97
N ASP A 75 5.97 9.27 -0.82
CA ASP A 75 5.05 8.88 -1.88
C ASP A 75 3.63 9.33 -1.54
N VAL A 76 2.83 9.49 -2.56
CA VAL A 76 1.38 9.67 -2.45
C VAL A 76 0.75 8.68 -3.41
N GLU A 77 0.09 7.68 -2.86
CA GLU A 77 -0.39 6.53 -3.62
C GLU A 77 -1.89 6.31 -3.41
N LEU A 78 -2.59 6.02 -4.49
CA LEU A 78 -3.91 5.44 -4.46
C LEU A 78 -3.75 3.92 -4.45
N LEU A 79 -4.14 3.28 -3.36
CA LEU A 79 -3.97 1.86 -3.13
C LEU A 79 -5.32 1.21 -2.84
N GLN A 80 -5.66 0.16 -3.59
CA GLN A 80 -6.79 -0.68 -3.27
C GLN A 80 -6.36 -1.78 -2.30
N ARG A 81 -7.03 -1.83 -1.16
CA ARG A 81 -6.87 -2.86 -0.11
C ARG A 81 -8.16 -3.64 0.03
N GLY A 82 -8.14 -4.67 0.84
CA GLY A 82 -9.36 -5.38 1.17
C GLY A 82 -9.12 -6.76 1.73
N TYR A 83 -10.19 -7.50 1.86
CA TYR A 83 -10.19 -8.87 2.37
C TYR A 83 -11.42 -9.62 1.86
N SER A 84 -11.29 -10.93 1.89
CA SER A 84 -12.39 -11.85 1.63
C SER A 84 -12.41 -12.92 2.71
N PHE A 85 -13.58 -13.30 3.19
CA PHE A 85 -13.70 -14.47 4.04
C PHE A 85 -13.57 -15.74 3.21
N ALA A 86 -12.99 -16.77 3.81
CA ALA A 86 -13.12 -18.12 3.29
C ALA A 86 -14.57 -18.56 3.28
N PRO A 87 -14.92 -19.51 2.42
CA PRO A 87 -16.27 -19.99 2.32
C PRO A 87 -16.73 -20.58 3.67
N TYR A 88 -17.78 -20.00 4.22
CA TYR A 88 -18.50 -20.61 5.30
C TYR A 88 -19.50 -21.61 4.72
N SER A 89 -19.37 -22.87 5.06
CA SER A 89 -20.31 -23.89 4.63
C SER A 89 -20.97 -24.52 5.85
N TYR A 90 -22.27 -24.58 5.85
CA TYR A 90 -23.02 -25.36 6.83
C TYR A 90 -24.07 -26.22 6.12
N LEU A 91 -24.35 -27.36 6.71
CA LEU A 91 -25.37 -28.25 6.22
C LEU A 91 -26.64 -28.06 7.08
N TYR A 92 -27.67 -27.54 6.47
CA TYR A 92 -29.00 -27.40 7.12
C TYR A 92 -30.04 -28.11 6.25
N GLU A 93 -30.77 -29.05 6.83
CA GLU A 93 -31.85 -29.79 6.15
C GLU A 93 -31.51 -30.29 4.74
N LYS A 94 -30.37 -30.99 4.60
CA LYS A 94 -29.84 -31.50 3.32
C LYS A 94 -29.44 -30.40 2.29
N LYS A 95 -29.30 -29.16 2.76
CA LYS A 95 -28.92 -28.03 1.94
C LYS A 95 -27.53 -27.59 2.35
N LYS A 96 -26.61 -27.46 1.39
CA LYS A 96 -25.28 -26.95 1.62
C LYS A 96 -25.22 -25.48 1.19
N GLU A 97 -24.86 -24.61 2.11
CA GLU A 97 -24.80 -23.17 1.88
C GLU A 97 -23.35 -22.68 1.96
N TYR A 98 -22.92 -21.90 0.97
CA TYR A 98 -21.64 -21.26 0.93
C TYR A 98 -21.82 -19.75 0.91
N LYS A 99 -21.13 -19.04 1.79
CA LYS A 99 -21.17 -17.59 1.85
C LYS A 99 -19.77 -17.00 1.71
N TYR A 100 -19.59 -16.13 0.72
CA TYR A 100 -18.36 -15.42 0.46
C TYR A 100 -18.59 -13.92 0.65
N TYR A 101 -17.83 -13.32 1.53
CA TYR A 101 -17.89 -11.88 1.78
C TYR A 101 -16.58 -11.23 1.40
N THR A 102 -16.62 -10.35 0.40
CA THR A 102 -15.46 -9.64 -0.09
C THR A 102 -15.65 -8.14 0.09
N ARG A 103 -14.64 -7.47 0.61
CA ARG A 103 -14.64 -6.02 0.77
C ARG A 103 -13.39 -5.44 0.14
N LYS A 104 -13.57 -4.50 -0.81
CA LYS A 104 -12.49 -3.73 -1.46
C LYS A 104 -12.54 -2.29 -0.97
N ILE A 105 -11.40 -1.73 -0.58
CA ILE A 105 -11.26 -0.41 0.03
C ILE A 105 -10.22 0.37 -0.74
N ASN A 106 -10.60 1.54 -1.25
CA ASN A 106 -9.67 2.45 -1.90
C ASN A 106 -9.16 3.45 -0.88
N SER A 107 -7.85 3.57 -0.77
CA SER A 107 -7.17 4.41 0.22
C SER A 107 -6.12 5.29 -0.45
N ILE A 108 -5.94 6.51 0.04
CA ILE A 108 -4.72 7.27 -0.20
C ILE A 108 -3.73 6.85 0.88
N VAL A 109 -2.53 6.48 0.48
CA VAL A 109 -1.43 6.06 1.35
C VAL A 109 -0.25 7.00 1.16
N ILE A 110 0.35 7.43 2.25
CA ILE A 110 1.50 8.34 2.27
C ILE A 110 2.63 7.66 3.05
N PRO A 111 3.52 6.91 2.37
CA PRO A 111 4.74 6.38 2.96
C PRO A 111 5.79 7.48 3.09
N ILE A 112 6.47 7.53 4.24
CA ILE A 112 7.69 8.31 4.44
C ILE A 112 8.86 7.35 4.28
N VAL A 113 9.55 7.44 3.16
CA VAL A 113 10.46 6.42 2.68
C VAL A 113 11.89 6.66 3.13
N TRP A 114 12.52 5.63 3.67
CA TRP A 114 13.96 5.48 3.79
C TRP A 114 14.39 4.33 2.87
N GLN A 115 15.35 4.61 1.97
CA GLN A 115 15.74 3.69 0.90
C GLN A 115 17.26 3.58 0.81
N PRO A 116 17.90 2.65 1.55
CA PRO A 116 19.29 2.27 1.32
C PRO A 116 19.44 1.60 -0.05
N HIS A 117 20.50 1.94 -0.76
CA HIS A 117 20.69 1.48 -2.13
C HIS A 117 22.18 1.33 -2.47
N PHE A 118 22.45 0.54 -3.51
CA PHE A 118 23.78 0.42 -4.10
C PHE A 118 23.69 0.35 -5.62
N TYR A 119 24.78 0.72 -6.26
CA TYR A 119 24.85 0.78 -7.73
C TYR A 119 25.68 -0.36 -8.27
N LEU A 120 25.18 -0.97 -9.36
CA LEU A 120 25.86 -1.99 -10.14
C LEU A 120 26.09 -1.51 -11.59
N PHE A 121 26.91 -2.24 -12.34
CA PHE A 121 27.14 -2.03 -13.76
C PHE A 121 27.47 -0.56 -14.10
N LYS A 122 28.50 0.01 -13.46
CA LYS A 122 28.92 1.41 -13.66
C LYS A 122 27.75 2.40 -13.48
N LYS A 123 26.89 2.16 -12.47
CA LYS A 123 25.74 2.99 -12.10
C LYS A 123 24.55 2.92 -13.08
N HIS A 124 24.46 1.92 -13.93
CA HIS A 124 23.30 1.71 -14.79
C HIS A 124 22.16 0.98 -14.07
N LEU A 125 22.46 0.26 -13.01
CA LEU A 125 21.51 -0.45 -12.18
C LEU A 125 21.64 0.00 -10.72
N ARG A 126 20.56 0.44 -10.12
CA ARG A 126 20.43 0.71 -8.68
C ARG A 126 19.55 -0.37 -8.05
N VAL A 127 20.05 -1.07 -7.07
CA VAL A 127 19.29 -2.03 -6.27
C VAL A 127 19.07 -1.44 -4.88
N TYR A 128 17.91 -1.59 -4.31
CA TYR A 128 17.57 -0.98 -3.04
C TYR A 128 16.62 -1.83 -2.20
N LEU A 129 16.68 -1.58 -0.90
CA LEU A 129 15.64 -1.92 0.06
C LEU A 129 14.83 -0.68 0.38
N GLU A 130 13.62 -0.83 0.81
CA GLU A 130 12.75 0.27 1.21
C GLU A 130 12.09 -0.05 2.55
N ALA A 131 12.09 0.92 3.44
CA ALA A 131 11.35 0.87 4.69
C ALA A 131 10.64 2.22 4.89
N ALA A 132 9.36 2.17 5.28
CA ALA A 132 8.55 3.37 5.42
C ALA A 132 7.45 3.20 6.47
N PRO A 133 7.32 4.10 7.44
CA PRO A 133 6.05 4.29 8.12
C PRO A 133 5.02 4.80 7.11
N THR A 134 3.80 4.27 7.18
CA THR A 134 2.71 4.60 6.27
C THR A 134 1.54 5.21 7.02
N PHE A 135 0.98 6.27 6.46
CA PHE A 135 -0.27 6.86 6.88
C PHE A 135 -1.28 6.75 5.76
N SER A 136 -2.51 6.38 6.07
CA SER A 136 -3.52 6.20 5.02
C SER A 136 -4.89 6.67 5.44
N ILE A 137 -5.65 7.10 4.42
CA ILE A 137 -7.04 7.54 4.56
C ILE A 137 -7.90 6.71 3.62
N ASN A 138 -8.88 6.00 4.18
CA ASN A 138 -9.85 5.22 3.43
C ASN A 138 -10.87 6.15 2.77
N LEU A 139 -10.92 6.17 1.44
CA LEU A 139 -11.79 7.05 0.65
C LEU A 139 -13.17 6.42 0.42
N SER A 140 -13.17 5.20 -0.09
CA SER A 140 -14.38 4.49 -0.48
C SER A 140 -14.23 3.00 -0.25
N SER A 141 -15.33 2.32 -0.11
CA SER A 141 -15.35 0.87 0.01
C SER A 141 -16.52 0.28 -0.80
N LYS A 142 -16.28 -0.89 -1.36
CA LYS A 142 -17.30 -1.70 -2.03
C LYS A 142 -17.32 -3.07 -1.38
N PHE A 143 -18.50 -3.66 -1.33
CA PHE A 143 -18.67 -5.04 -0.91
C PHE A 143 -19.19 -5.89 -2.07
N TYR A 144 -18.86 -7.15 -2.01
CA TYR A 144 -19.35 -8.20 -2.91
C TYR A 144 -19.61 -9.43 -2.05
N ASN A 145 -20.88 -9.79 -1.94
CA ASN A 145 -21.32 -10.96 -1.19
C ASN A 145 -21.88 -11.96 -2.17
N GLU A 146 -21.40 -13.17 -2.09
CA GLU A 146 -21.83 -14.29 -2.91
C GLU A 146 -22.37 -15.38 -2.00
N GLU A 147 -23.61 -15.79 -2.24
CA GLU A 147 -24.27 -16.88 -1.53
C GLU A 147 -24.60 -17.95 -2.54
N GLU A 148 -24.14 -19.15 -2.33
CA GLU A 148 -24.41 -20.31 -3.17
C GLU A 148 -25.14 -21.37 -2.36
N TYR A 149 -26.30 -21.78 -2.85
CA TYR A 149 -27.14 -22.79 -2.23
C TYR A 149 -27.11 -24.05 -3.09
N ILE A 150 -26.65 -25.16 -2.54
CA ILE A 150 -26.67 -26.46 -3.20
C ILE A 150 -27.66 -27.36 -2.43
N TYR A 151 -28.75 -27.69 -3.07
CA TYR A 151 -29.68 -28.68 -2.51
C TYR A 151 -29.08 -30.06 -2.65
N ALA A 152 -28.86 -30.77 -1.56
CA ALA A 152 -28.25 -32.10 -1.59
C ALA A 152 -29.12 -33.17 -2.27
N TYR A 153 -30.46 -32.96 -2.29
CA TYR A 153 -31.43 -33.85 -2.93
C TYR A 153 -32.68 -33.07 -3.33
N VAL A 154 -33.01 -33.11 -4.62
CA VAL A 154 -34.32 -32.64 -5.14
C VAL A 154 -35.05 -33.83 -5.77
N SER A 155 -35.26 -34.91 -5.28
CA SER A 155 -35.78 -36.17 -5.82
C SER A 155 -34.81 -36.91 -6.76
N ASP A 156 -34.99 -38.23 -6.88
CA ASP A 156 -34.13 -39.11 -7.68
C ASP A 156 -34.16 -38.82 -9.20
N SER A 157 -34.93 -37.83 -9.64
CA SER A 157 -35.15 -37.52 -11.07
C SER A 157 -34.61 -36.15 -11.51
N GLU A 158 -34.19 -35.26 -10.57
CA GLU A 158 -33.63 -33.94 -10.98
C GLU A 158 -32.29 -33.68 -10.31
N PRO A 159 -31.22 -33.34 -11.11
CA PRO A 159 -29.97 -32.96 -10.55
C PRO A 159 -30.08 -31.65 -9.76
N ALA A 160 -29.52 -31.64 -8.57
CA ALA A 160 -29.47 -30.43 -7.73
C ALA A 160 -28.79 -29.28 -8.49
N GLN A 161 -29.59 -28.27 -8.85
CA GLN A 161 -29.02 -27.06 -9.47
C GLN A 161 -28.56 -26.09 -8.40
N PRO A 162 -27.29 -25.60 -8.44
CA PRO A 162 -26.83 -24.61 -7.53
C PRO A 162 -27.56 -23.29 -7.79
N HIS A 163 -28.20 -22.76 -6.79
CA HIS A 163 -28.77 -21.42 -6.84
C HIS A 163 -27.75 -20.42 -6.26
N LYS A 164 -27.34 -19.49 -7.12
CA LYS A 164 -26.34 -18.48 -6.79
C LYS A 164 -26.96 -17.11 -6.69
N ALA A 165 -26.82 -16.48 -5.54
CA ALA A 165 -27.25 -15.10 -5.31
C ALA A 165 -26.02 -14.20 -5.11
N ILE A 166 -25.95 -13.11 -5.86
CA ILE A 166 -24.88 -12.11 -5.77
C ILE A 166 -25.49 -10.80 -5.28
N LYS A 167 -24.90 -10.24 -4.22
CA LYS A 167 -25.23 -8.91 -3.71
C LYS A 167 -23.97 -8.06 -3.71
N GLU A 168 -23.98 -6.95 -4.43
CA GLU A 168 -22.87 -6.01 -4.46
C GLU A 168 -23.33 -4.57 -4.25
N GLY A 169 -22.43 -3.73 -3.76
CA GLY A 169 -22.77 -2.33 -3.53
C GLY A 169 -21.66 -1.50 -2.90
N LYS A 170 -21.99 -0.26 -2.61
CA LYS A 170 -21.12 0.65 -1.87
C LYS A 170 -21.27 0.36 -0.37
N TYR A 171 -20.14 0.21 0.32
CA TYR A 171 -20.12 0.16 1.77
C TYR A 171 -20.00 1.58 2.33
N HIS A 172 -20.94 1.94 3.20
CA HIS A 172 -20.96 3.25 3.85
C HIS A 172 -20.18 3.20 5.15
N PHE A 173 -19.06 3.96 5.20
CA PHE A 173 -18.28 4.11 6.42
C PHE A 173 -19.10 4.83 7.50
N ARG A 174 -19.22 4.20 8.66
CA ARG A 174 -19.85 4.77 9.84
C ARG A 174 -18.79 5.22 10.82
N ARG A 175 -18.84 6.50 11.22
CA ARG A 175 -17.85 7.11 12.12
C ARG A 175 -17.76 6.40 13.47
N GLU A 176 -18.83 5.83 13.93
CA GLU A 176 -18.88 5.09 15.20
C GLU A 176 -18.12 3.77 15.13
N ARG A 177 -18.14 3.12 13.98
CA ARG A 177 -17.61 1.76 13.77
C ARG A 177 -16.30 1.72 13.04
N ASP A 178 -16.15 2.52 11.99
CA ASP A 178 -15.06 2.39 11.04
C ASP A 178 -13.93 3.40 11.30
N ASN A 179 -12.69 2.95 11.15
CA ASN A 179 -11.53 3.82 11.07
C ASN A 179 -11.29 4.23 9.62
N ARG A 180 -11.29 5.53 9.37
CA ARG A 180 -10.88 6.06 8.07
C ARG A 180 -9.39 6.36 8.01
N PHE A 181 -8.81 6.73 9.14
CA PHE A 181 -7.38 6.99 9.26
C PHE A 181 -6.67 5.74 9.78
N MET A 182 -5.68 5.29 9.04
CA MET A 182 -4.92 4.09 9.36
C MET A 182 -3.42 4.38 9.25
N TYR A 183 -2.63 3.60 9.98
CA TYR A 183 -1.18 3.64 9.94
C TYR A 183 -0.60 2.24 9.95
N GLY A 184 0.64 2.13 9.44
CA GLY A 184 1.34 0.86 9.32
C GLY A 184 2.80 1.04 9.02
N LEU A 185 3.44 -0.06 8.64
CA LEU A 185 4.81 -0.07 8.12
C LEU A 185 4.81 -0.70 6.72
N ARG A 186 5.67 -0.19 5.88
CA ARG A 186 5.98 -0.78 4.57
C ARG A 186 7.43 -1.22 4.56
N GLY A 187 7.67 -2.38 3.98
CA GLY A 187 9.01 -2.87 3.69
C GLY A 187 9.05 -3.56 2.34
N GLY A 188 10.19 -3.51 1.68
CA GLY A 188 10.33 -4.18 0.41
C GLY A 188 11.67 -3.97 -0.26
N ALA A 189 11.74 -4.38 -1.52
CA ALA A 189 12.94 -4.26 -2.33
C ALA A 189 12.56 -3.89 -3.77
N GLY A 190 13.53 -3.33 -4.47
CA GLY A 190 13.37 -3.00 -5.87
C GLY A 190 14.69 -2.75 -6.56
N PHE A 191 14.59 -2.53 -7.85
CA PHE A 191 15.72 -2.11 -8.66
C PHE A 191 15.27 -1.07 -9.68
N ASP A 192 16.18 -0.19 -10.04
CA ASP A 192 15.99 0.86 -11.06
C ASP A 192 17.09 0.76 -12.11
N LEU A 193 16.70 0.75 -13.37
CA LEU A 193 17.57 0.96 -14.52
C LEU A 193 17.70 2.46 -14.78
N LEU A 194 18.91 2.95 -14.92
CA LEU A 194 19.24 4.37 -15.00
C LEU A 194 19.73 4.71 -16.41
N PHE A 195 18.97 5.53 -17.14
CA PHE A 195 19.26 5.97 -18.49
C PHE A 195 19.34 7.51 -18.53
N GLY A 196 20.55 8.06 -18.31
CA GLY A 196 20.69 9.51 -18.22
C GLY A 196 19.82 10.11 -17.12
N GLN A 197 18.83 10.90 -17.47
CA GLN A 197 17.88 11.50 -16.52
C GLN A 197 16.63 10.63 -16.25
N ILE A 198 16.46 9.56 -16.98
CA ILE A 198 15.29 8.69 -16.85
C ILE A 198 15.62 7.49 -15.97
N GLU A 199 14.71 7.13 -15.11
CA GLU A 199 14.76 5.92 -14.28
C GLU A 199 13.57 5.03 -14.60
N PHE A 200 13.83 3.76 -14.90
CA PHE A 200 12.80 2.73 -15.01
C PHE A 200 13.04 1.67 -13.94
N GLY A 201 12.05 1.42 -13.10
CA GLY A 201 12.22 0.50 -11.98
C GLY A 201 11.06 -0.45 -11.78
N VAL A 202 11.36 -1.51 -11.03
CA VAL A 202 10.39 -2.47 -10.52
C VAL A 202 10.61 -2.61 -9.02
N ARG A 203 9.50 -2.64 -8.27
CA ARG A 203 9.56 -2.84 -6.81
C ARG A 203 8.47 -3.80 -6.34
N ALA A 204 8.79 -4.55 -5.30
CA ALA A 204 7.86 -5.37 -4.54
C ALA A 204 7.81 -4.88 -3.10
N MET A 205 6.63 -4.47 -2.65
CA MET A 205 6.41 -3.82 -1.35
C MET A 205 5.34 -4.54 -0.56
N TYR A 206 5.61 -4.78 0.72
CA TYR A 206 4.65 -5.32 1.67
C TYR A 206 4.25 -4.26 2.68
N ASP A 207 2.96 -3.96 2.71
CA ASP A 207 2.33 -3.06 3.69
C ASP A 207 1.79 -3.87 4.86
N PHE A 208 2.37 -3.70 6.03
CA PHE A 208 1.94 -4.29 7.27
C PHE A 208 1.07 -3.30 8.06
N GLY A 209 -0.22 -3.60 8.17
CA GLY A 209 -1.14 -2.75 8.91
C GLY A 209 -1.00 -2.89 10.42
N TYR A 210 -0.93 -1.77 11.15
CA TYR A 210 -1.01 -1.73 12.61
C TYR A 210 -2.38 -1.31 13.10
N SER A 211 -3.00 -0.35 12.43
CA SER A 211 -4.30 0.13 12.82
C SER A 211 -5.43 -0.76 12.31
N ASP A 212 -6.44 -0.90 13.13
CA ASP A 212 -7.62 -1.70 12.84
C ASP A 212 -8.59 -0.94 11.93
N ILE A 213 -9.26 -1.64 11.02
CA ILE A 213 -10.32 -1.06 10.19
C ILE A 213 -11.56 -0.72 11.01
N LEU A 214 -11.79 -1.46 12.10
CA LEU A 214 -12.85 -1.20 13.07
C LEU A 214 -12.30 -0.48 14.29
N ARG A 215 -13.06 0.45 14.84
CA ARG A 215 -12.67 1.17 16.05
C ARG A 215 -12.73 0.26 17.28
N ASN A 216 -11.65 0.22 18.06
CA ASN A 216 -11.55 -0.63 19.25
C ASN A 216 -12.66 -0.37 20.28
N ARG A 217 -13.09 0.89 20.43
CA ARG A 217 -14.18 1.26 21.36
C ARG A 217 -15.52 0.64 20.97
N ASN A 218 -15.68 0.28 19.69
CA ASN A 218 -16.91 -0.29 19.14
C ASN A 218 -16.76 -1.76 18.77
N LYS A 219 -15.80 -2.46 19.36
CA LYS A 219 -15.56 -3.89 19.08
C LYS A 219 -16.75 -4.80 19.39
N TYR A 220 -17.64 -4.35 20.27
CA TYR A 220 -18.90 -5.05 20.60
C TYR A 220 -20.11 -4.51 19.83
N TYR A 221 -19.89 -3.61 18.88
CA TYR A 221 -20.96 -3.08 18.06
C TYR A 221 -21.58 -4.20 17.22
N SER A 222 -22.85 -4.49 17.48
CA SER A 222 -23.59 -5.42 16.64
C SER A 222 -23.86 -4.80 15.28
N ASN A 223 -23.54 -5.51 14.22
CA ASN A 223 -23.88 -5.08 12.87
C ASN A 223 -25.40 -5.16 12.61
N ASN A 224 -26.12 -5.94 13.42
CA ASN A 224 -27.55 -6.19 13.34
C ASN A 224 -28.27 -5.58 14.54
N LEU A 225 -28.24 -4.25 14.68
CA LEU A 225 -28.96 -3.55 15.75
C LEU A 225 -30.47 -3.84 15.73
N ASP A 226 -31.01 -4.09 14.53
CA ASP A 226 -32.45 -4.25 14.32
C ASP A 226 -32.84 -5.69 13.95
N GLY A 227 -31.91 -6.65 14.04
CA GLY A 227 -32.12 -8.02 13.56
C GLY A 227 -32.26 -8.14 12.03
N VAL A 228 -32.12 -7.06 11.29
CA VAL A 228 -32.19 -7.04 9.83
C VAL A 228 -30.76 -7.04 9.26
N GLU A 229 -30.40 -8.13 8.59
CA GLU A 229 -29.13 -8.22 7.87
C GLU A 229 -29.15 -7.27 6.67
N ARG A 230 -28.38 -6.20 6.73
CA ARG A 230 -28.24 -5.26 5.62
C ARG A 230 -27.02 -5.66 4.78
N PRO A 231 -27.16 -5.82 3.48
CA PRO A 231 -26.05 -6.20 2.60
C PRO A 231 -24.85 -5.25 2.75
N GLY A 232 -23.66 -5.79 2.97
CA GLY A 232 -22.42 -5.02 3.10
C GLY A 232 -22.20 -4.33 4.45
N GLU A 233 -23.10 -4.48 5.41
CA GLU A 233 -22.92 -3.89 6.74
C GLU A 233 -22.08 -4.75 7.68
N ASN A 234 -22.01 -6.06 7.45
CA ASN A 234 -21.16 -6.95 8.22
C ASN A 234 -19.75 -6.98 7.60
N PRO A 235 -18.77 -6.24 8.15
CA PRO A 235 -17.42 -6.21 7.57
C PRO A 235 -16.63 -7.49 7.87
N PHE A 236 -17.07 -8.31 8.81
CA PHE A 236 -16.44 -9.56 9.20
C PHE A 236 -17.50 -10.57 9.62
N MET A 237 -17.18 -11.85 9.49
CA MET A 237 -18.06 -12.94 9.91
C MET A 237 -18.32 -12.92 11.43
N LEU A 238 -17.27 -12.69 12.21
CA LEU A 238 -17.33 -12.46 13.65
C LEU A 238 -16.72 -11.08 13.94
N THR A 239 -17.24 -10.38 14.96
CA THR A 239 -16.68 -9.08 15.35
C THR A 239 -15.26 -9.26 15.91
N PRO A 240 -14.21 -8.85 15.19
CA PRO A 240 -12.84 -9.06 15.62
C PRO A 240 -12.41 -8.03 16.68
N LEU A 241 -11.51 -8.43 17.56
CA LEU A 241 -10.80 -7.51 18.46
C LEU A 241 -9.77 -6.68 17.71
N ARG A 242 -9.12 -7.28 16.70
CA ARG A 242 -8.14 -6.65 15.82
C ARG A 242 -8.51 -6.95 14.37
N SER A 243 -8.29 -5.99 13.48
CA SER A 243 -8.63 -6.12 12.06
C SER A 243 -7.71 -5.26 11.15
N PRO A 244 -6.39 -5.39 11.27
CA PRO A 244 -5.47 -4.68 10.39
C PRO A 244 -5.52 -5.24 8.97
N LEU A 245 -5.21 -4.38 7.99
CA LEU A 245 -5.13 -4.74 6.58
C LEU A 245 -3.69 -4.83 6.12
N ASP A 246 -3.34 -5.93 5.47
CA ASP A 246 -2.05 -6.15 4.85
C ASP A 246 -2.18 -6.13 3.33
N ASN A 247 -1.10 -5.74 2.65
CA ASN A 247 -1.07 -5.69 1.20
C ASN A 247 0.33 -5.97 0.67
N LEU A 248 0.44 -6.80 -0.35
CA LEU A 248 1.66 -7.01 -1.13
C LEU A 248 1.44 -6.42 -2.51
N THR A 249 2.32 -5.51 -2.94
CA THR A 249 2.24 -4.88 -4.26
C THR A 249 3.50 -5.12 -5.06
N ILE A 250 3.33 -5.36 -6.35
CA ILE A 250 4.39 -5.32 -7.35
C ILE A 250 4.07 -4.17 -8.28
N SER A 251 4.99 -3.22 -8.41
CA SER A 251 4.77 -2.02 -9.20
C SER A 251 5.97 -1.68 -10.07
N VAL A 252 5.69 -1.06 -11.19
CA VAL A 252 6.67 -0.41 -12.07
C VAL A 252 6.76 1.07 -11.72
N LYS A 253 7.93 1.63 -11.92
CA LYS A 253 8.24 3.03 -11.66
C LYS A 253 8.87 3.64 -12.91
N LEU A 254 8.39 4.82 -13.30
CA LEU A 254 9.02 5.68 -14.30
C LEU A 254 9.36 7.01 -13.64
N GLY A 255 10.64 7.32 -13.54
CA GLY A 255 11.15 8.48 -12.84
C GLY A 255 12.00 9.40 -13.71
N PHE A 256 12.07 10.67 -13.29
CA PHE A 256 12.93 11.68 -13.85
C PHE A 256 13.84 12.27 -12.77
N ARG A 257 15.13 12.29 -13.04
CA ARG A 257 16.18 12.81 -12.14
C ARG A 257 16.46 14.28 -12.42
N ILE A 258 16.45 15.07 -11.36
CA ILE A 258 16.68 16.53 -11.41
C ILE A 258 17.86 16.86 -10.50
N GLY A 259 18.76 17.72 -10.97
CA GLY A 259 19.95 18.13 -10.26
C GLY A 259 21.24 17.56 -10.86
N LYS A 260 22.37 18.07 -10.40
CA LYS A 260 23.68 17.57 -10.81
C LYS A 260 23.90 16.18 -10.21
N ASP A 261 24.49 15.27 -10.99
CA ASP A 261 24.88 13.94 -10.52
C ASP A 261 25.88 14.07 -9.36
N GLY A 262 25.41 14.30 -8.16
CA GLY A 262 26.23 14.30 -6.95
C GLY A 262 26.95 12.98 -6.70
N PHE A 263 26.59 11.96 -7.45
CA PHE A 263 27.23 10.65 -7.49
C PHE A 263 28.30 10.51 -8.55
N ALA A 264 28.62 11.58 -9.32
CA ALA A 264 29.49 11.48 -10.48
C ALA A 264 30.86 10.89 -10.14
N GLU A 265 31.34 11.04 -8.92
CA GLU A 265 32.62 10.50 -8.52
C GLU A 265 32.65 9.99 -7.09
N TRP A 266 32.04 8.83 -6.82
CA TRP A 266 32.46 8.03 -5.68
C TRP A 266 33.88 7.51 -5.98
N ASN A 267 34.85 8.26 -5.60
CA ASN A 267 36.24 7.84 -5.70
C ASN A 267 36.59 7.05 -4.43
N TRP A 268 36.54 5.73 -4.51
CA TRP A 268 36.95 4.81 -3.43
C TRP A 268 38.41 5.05 -2.97
N LYS A 269 39.21 5.78 -3.76
CA LYS A 269 40.58 6.07 -3.44
C LYS A 269 40.77 7.25 -2.47
N ARG A 270 39.74 8.03 -2.18
CA ARG A 270 39.82 9.11 -1.17
C ARG A 270 39.30 8.63 0.18
N PRO A 271 40.14 8.63 1.24
CA PRO A 271 39.67 8.33 2.57
C PRO A 271 38.58 9.34 2.98
N PRO A 272 37.51 8.91 3.67
CA PRO A 272 36.36 9.76 4.01
C PRO A 272 36.69 10.87 5.02
N PHE A 273 37.89 10.88 5.59
CA PHE A 273 38.30 11.87 6.61
C PHE A 273 39.52 12.64 6.12
N PRO A 274 39.62 13.94 6.40
CA PRO A 274 40.85 14.69 6.20
C PRO A 274 41.95 14.00 7.00
N LYS A 275 43.13 13.85 6.37
CA LYS A 275 44.29 13.28 7.03
C LYS A 275 44.57 14.12 8.30
N GLN A 276 44.71 13.47 9.42
CA GLN A 276 44.93 14.09 10.75
C GLN A 276 46.05 15.19 10.78
N LYS A 277 46.92 15.24 9.79
CA LYS A 277 47.95 16.27 9.66
C LYS A 277 47.43 17.69 9.38
N GLU A 278 46.21 17.88 8.93
CA GLU A 278 45.63 19.21 8.68
C GLU A 278 44.93 19.81 9.89
N VAL A 279 44.62 19.01 10.90
CA VAL A 279 43.94 19.48 12.13
C VAL A 279 44.92 20.18 13.08
N PHE A 280 46.22 19.90 13.00
CA PHE A 280 47.24 20.47 13.90
C PHE A 280 47.92 21.74 13.39
N LYS A 281 47.53 22.31 12.25
CA LYS A 281 48.10 23.55 11.71
C LYS A 281 47.47 24.84 12.25
N TYR A 282 46.48 24.73 13.15
CA TYR A 282 45.79 25.93 13.69
C TYR A 282 45.89 26.08 15.22
N THR A 283 46.85 25.41 15.84
CA THR A 283 47.12 25.60 17.28
C THR A 283 48.63 25.80 17.48
N LEU A 284 49.12 26.97 17.10
CA LEU A 284 50.31 27.62 17.63
C LEU A 284 50.23 29.13 17.31
#